data_df2f87fe7cae0add80eef7a68cf926ea
#
_entry.id   df2f87fe7cae0add80eef7a68cf926ea
#
_cell.length_a   1.000
_cell.length_b   1.000
_cell.length_c   1.000
_cell.angle_alpha   90.00
_cell.angle_beta   90.00
_cell.angle_gamma   90.00
#
_symmetry.space_group_name_H-M   'P 1'
#
loop_
_entity.id
_entity.type
_entity.pdbx_description
1 polymer ?
#
loop_
_entity_poly.entity_id
_entity_poly.type
_entity_poly.pdbx_seq_one_letter_code
_entity_poly.pdbx_strand_id
1 'polypeptide(L)'
;MSYKLKKLHTKCNYEKGNSGRHYIVIHYTGNTTDTAKANANYFYSTNRGASAHFFVDDTNVYEVVSPKNTSWAVGVNYGHNNLFGKCTNYNSINIEMCSTKGKISDKTFDNTVALTKKLMKKYGIPVSRVVRHYDVCSKICPGWTGWVGDNETIWKKFKKELGKDYVTMKKEYYLRRKAFIDPVAKSNEPIVKLAKGTKVELLADDKTGFSKVKYNDHIGYTLNSMLNKKGLSTYLTKIFPKGSKYHRIVKGKIKYSKTMDKARKFTVISYTESGKYKGYYYARRNGWYYFIKP
;
A
#
# COMPACT_ATOMS: atom_id res chain seq x y z
N MET A 1 8.00 4.43 -5.01
CA MET A 1 8.20 5.47 -3.97
C MET A 1 9.50 6.15 -4.29
N SER A 2 9.50 7.45 -4.50
CA SER A 2 10.69 8.15 -5.00
C SER A 2 11.12 9.36 -4.16
N TYR A 3 10.68 9.48 -2.90
CA TYR A 3 11.25 10.50 -2.02
C TYR A 3 12.48 9.97 -1.28
N LYS A 4 13.43 10.88 -1.00
CA LYS A 4 14.58 10.60 -0.14
C LYS A 4 14.23 11.05 1.28
N LEU A 5 14.21 10.12 2.25
CA LEU A 5 14.02 10.47 3.66
C LEU A 5 15.35 10.95 4.24
N LYS A 6 15.34 12.16 4.74
CA LYS A 6 16.46 12.82 5.43
C LYS A 6 16.06 13.20 6.84
N LYS A 7 17.02 13.35 7.74
CA LYS A 7 16.80 13.79 9.11
C LYS A 7 17.60 15.05 9.37
N LEU A 8 16.92 16.07 9.84
CA LEU A 8 17.54 17.29 10.38
C LEU A 8 16.71 17.70 11.59
N HIS A 9 16.99 17.07 12.73
CA HIS A 9 16.20 17.29 13.94
C HIS A 9 16.46 18.67 14.50
N THR A 10 15.37 19.39 14.77
CA THR A 10 15.41 20.68 15.46
C THR A 10 16.04 20.56 16.85
N LYS A 11 16.73 21.60 17.27
CA LYS A 11 17.38 21.67 18.59
C LYS A 11 16.45 22.23 19.69
N CYS A 12 15.38 22.92 19.31
CA CYS A 12 14.56 23.69 20.25
C CYS A 12 13.04 23.66 20.01
N ASN A 13 12.57 23.25 18.85
CA ASN A 13 11.14 23.30 18.51
C ASN A 13 10.44 21.96 18.76
N TYR A 14 10.54 21.42 19.96
CA TYR A 14 9.88 20.16 20.34
C TYR A 14 9.82 19.98 21.86
N GLU A 15 8.96 19.10 22.33
CA GLU A 15 9.01 18.53 23.67
C GLU A 15 9.47 17.08 23.64
N LYS A 16 10.20 16.67 24.70
CA LYS A 16 10.61 15.27 24.86
C LYS A 16 9.42 14.37 25.19
N GLY A 17 9.37 13.20 24.54
CA GLY A 17 8.32 12.22 24.76
C GLY A 17 7.01 12.51 24.02
N ASN A 18 6.01 11.67 24.26
CA ASN A 18 4.66 11.76 23.72
C ASN A 18 3.73 10.81 24.49
N SER A 19 2.41 10.91 24.28
CA SER A 19 1.37 10.08 24.90
C SER A 19 0.87 8.93 23.97
N GLY A 20 1.72 8.43 23.09
CA GLY A 20 1.37 7.48 22.03
C GLY A 20 1.03 8.18 20.73
N ARG A 21 1.05 7.43 19.62
CA ARG A 21 0.76 7.97 18.28
C ARG A 21 -0.57 7.43 17.78
N HIS A 22 -1.62 8.22 17.97
CA HIS A 22 -3.01 7.85 17.67
C HIS A 22 -3.55 8.51 16.41
N TYR A 23 -2.98 9.65 16.00
CA TYR A 23 -3.41 10.43 14.84
C TYR A 23 -2.24 10.77 13.93
N ILE A 24 -2.55 10.94 12.65
CA ILE A 24 -1.68 11.64 11.69
C ILE A 24 -2.44 12.87 11.22
N VAL A 25 -1.83 14.04 11.35
CA VAL A 25 -2.43 15.31 10.96
C VAL A 25 -1.72 15.83 9.72
N ILE A 26 -2.50 16.16 8.70
CA ILE A 26 -2.04 16.69 7.43
C ILE A 26 -2.18 18.20 7.43
N HIS A 27 -1.08 18.88 7.12
CA HIS A 27 -0.97 20.32 7.04
C HIS A 27 -0.39 20.74 5.69
N TYR A 28 -0.36 22.04 5.46
CA TYR A 28 0.38 22.68 4.39
C TYR A 28 1.18 23.84 4.97
N THR A 29 2.32 24.15 4.37
CA THR A 29 3.21 25.22 4.87
C THR A 29 2.63 26.62 4.72
N GLY A 30 1.64 26.80 3.83
CA GLY A 30 1.02 28.09 3.53
C GLY A 30 1.91 29.04 2.69
N ASN A 31 3.10 28.62 2.30
CA ASN A 31 4.00 29.38 1.45
C ASN A 31 3.57 29.30 -0.03
N THR A 32 4.00 30.28 -0.86
CA THR A 32 3.79 30.23 -2.30
C THR A 32 4.64 29.14 -2.96
N THR A 33 5.93 29.10 -2.57
CA THR A 33 6.87 28.06 -3.04
C THR A 33 7.91 27.82 -1.95
N ASP A 34 8.12 26.56 -1.61
CA ASP A 34 9.11 26.18 -0.61
C ASP A 34 9.58 24.73 -0.81
N THR A 35 10.55 24.31 -0.01
CA THR A 35 11.08 22.95 -0.01
C THR A 35 11.14 22.37 1.39
N ALA A 36 11.09 21.06 1.50
CA ALA A 36 11.25 20.37 2.77
C ALA A 36 12.59 20.70 3.45
N LYS A 37 13.66 20.90 2.67
CA LYS A 37 14.98 21.32 3.18
C LYS A 37 14.95 22.73 3.77
N ALA A 38 14.32 23.70 3.09
CA ALA A 38 14.22 25.08 3.57
C ALA A 38 13.46 25.14 4.90
N ASN A 39 12.33 24.45 4.99
CA ASN A 39 11.56 24.33 6.23
C ASN A 39 12.34 23.63 7.35
N ALA A 40 13.06 22.55 7.05
CA ALA A 40 13.90 21.89 8.04
C ALA A 40 14.97 22.83 8.62
N ASN A 41 15.64 23.61 7.77
CA ASN A 41 16.61 24.62 8.19
C ASN A 41 15.96 25.76 9.02
N TYR A 42 14.75 26.19 8.63
CA TYR A 42 14.01 27.24 9.34
C TYR A 42 13.72 26.85 10.79
N PHE A 43 13.39 25.60 11.04
CA PHE A 43 13.09 25.10 12.39
C PHE A 43 14.31 24.56 13.13
N TYR A 44 15.49 24.50 12.52
CA TYR A 44 16.66 23.79 13.08
C TYR A 44 17.17 24.34 14.39
N SER A 45 17.51 25.63 14.45
CA SER A 45 18.23 26.23 15.59
C SER A 45 17.54 27.43 16.25
N THR A 46 16.48 27.94 15.65
CA THR A 46 15.75 29.10 16.18
C THR A 46 14.40 28.63 16.72
N ASN A 47 14.06 29.07 17.93
CA ASN A 47 12.74 28.82 18.49
C ASN A 47 11.68 29.59 17.69
N ARG A 48 10.75 28.85 17.08
CA ARG A 48 9.65 29.39 16.26
C ARG A 48 8.29 29.28 16.96
N GLY A 49 8.23 28.70 18.15
CA GLY A 49 6.95 28.40 18.83
C GLY A 49 6.04 27.43 18.09
N ALA A 50 6.55 26.80 17.03
CA ALA A 50 5.83 25.85 16.18
C ALA A 50 6.80 24.84 15.59
N SER A 51 6.28 23.68 15.14
CA SER A 51 7.05 22.68 14.39
C SER A 51 6.15 21.60 13.82
N ALA A 52 6.71 20.76 12.96
CA ALA A 52 6.09 19.51 12.52
C ALA A 52 7.08 18.34 12.57
N HIS A 53 6.58 17.12 12.54
CA HIS A 53 7.44 15.94 12.48
C HIS A 53 8.12 15.81 11.13
N PHE A 54 7.35 16.06 10.05
CA PHE A 54 7.83 15.89 8.67
C PHE A 54 7.45 17.06 7.78
N PHE A 55 8.36 17.43 6.90
CA PHE A 55 8.11 18.30 5.76
C PHE A 55 8.32 17.49 4.47
N VAL A 56 7.41 17.62 3.52
CA VAL A 56 7.36 16.81 2.29
C VAL A 56 7.35 17.71 1.08
N ASP A 57 8.28 17.48 0.15
CA ASP A 57 8.30 18.09 -1.18
C ASP A 57 8.36 17.03 -2.31
N ASP A 58 8.57 17.45 -3.54
CA ASP A 58 8.61 16.59 -4.74
C ASP A 58 9.67 15.48 -4.68
N THR A 59 10.74 15.69 -3.93
CA THR A 59 11.92 14.83 -3.96
C THR A 59 12.33 14.31 -2.59
N ASN A 60 12.04 15.08 -1.52
CA ASN A 60 12.54 14.81 -0.19
C ASN A 60 11.40 14.79 0.84
N VAL A 61 11.65 14.03 1.89
CA VAL A 61 10.96 14.14 3.16
C VAL A 61 12.02 14.44 4.23
N TYR A 62 11.85 15.51 4.97
CA TYR A 62 12.69 15.83 6.11
C TYR A 62 11.96 15.50 7.40
N GLU A 63 12.55 14.62 8.23
CA GLU A 63 12.16 14.41 9.62
C GLU A 63 12.82 15.50 10.47
N VAL A 64 12.01 16.47 10.94
CA VAL A 64 12.47 17.67 11.70
C VAL A 64 12.26 17.47 13.19
N VAL A 65 11.12 16.88 13.59
CA VAL A 65 10.93 16.39 14.95
C VAL A 65 10.82 14.86 14.88
N SER A 66 11.63 14.16 15.69
CA SER A 66 11.50 12.71 15.77
C SER A 66 10.10 12.33 16.26
N PRO A 67 9.41 11.34 15.66
CA PRO A 67 8.14 10.85 16.20
C PRO A 67 8.20 10.23 17.62
N LYS A 68 9.37 10.15 18.23
CA LYS A 68 9.52 9.83 19.66
C LYS A 68 9.23 11.05 20.56
N ASN A 69 9.25 12.24 19.99
CA ASN A 69 9.06 13.52 20.65
C ASN A 69 7.80 14.22 20.12
N THR A 70 7.34 15.25 20.79
CA THR A 70 6.14 16.01 20.47
C THR A 70 6.50 17.22 19.60
N SER A 71 5.85 17.40 18.47
CA SER A 71 5.88 18.60 17.65
C SER A 71 4.74 19.55 18.02
N TRP A 72 4.92 20.84 17.76
CA TRP A 72 3.95 21.89 18.11
C TRP A 72 3.17 22.34 16.86
N ALA A 73 2.07 21.67 16.54
CA ALA A 73 1.34 21.89 15.28
C ALA A 73 -0.19 22.02 15.41
N VAL A 74 -0.80 21.53 16.51
CA VAL A 74 -2.26 21.48 16.65
C VAL A 74 -2.77 22.03 18.01
N GLY A 75 -1.99 22.88 18.65
CA GLY A 75 -2.28 23.38 20.01
C GLY A 75 -3.23 24.58 20.09
N VAL A 76 -3.45 25.31 18.99
CA VAL A 76 -4.24 26.55 18.98
C VAL A 76 -5.65 26.27 18.48
N ASN A 77 -6.64 26.77 19.20
CA ASN A 77 -8.04 26.67 18.83
C ASN A 77 -8.46 27.83 17.91
N TYR A 78 -8.79 27.52 16.66
CA TYR A 78 -9.36 28.48 15.70
C TYR A 78 -10.89 28.36 15.61
N GLY A 79 -11.49 27.47 16.37
CA GLY A 79 -12.91 27.12 16.42
C GLY A 79 -13.07 25.68 16.92
N HIS A 80 -14.20 25.37 17.48
CA HIS A 80 -14.46 24.03 17.99
C HIS A 80 -14.79 23.08 16.86
N ASN A 81 -13.85 22.18 16.52
CA ASN A 81 -14.16 21.02 15.70
C ASN A 81 -14.11 19.73 16.56
N ASN A 82 -14.70 18.65 16.07
CA ASN A 82 -14.98 17.39 16.81
C ASN A 82 -13.75 16.73 17.42
N LEU A 83 -12.55 17.04 16.96
CA LEU A 83 -11.31 16.44 17.42
C LEU A 83 -10.50 17.35 18.35
N PHE A 84 -10.95 18.58 18.62
CA PHE A 84 -10.26 19.46 19.56
C PHE A 84 -10.20 18.82 20.95
N GLY A 85 -9.03 18.85 21.58
CA GLY A 85 -8.78 18.14 22.84
C GLY A 85 -8.60 16.63 22.75
N LYS A 86 -9.08 15.97 21.67
CA LYS A 86 -8.88 14.53 21.42
C LYS A 86 -7.63 14.25 20.60
N CYS A 87 -7.39 15.03 19.54
CA CYS A 87 -6.15 15.04 18.77
C CYS A 87 -5.29 16.20 19.24
N THR A 88 -4.13 15.93 19.81
CA THR A 88 -3.24 16.91 20.44
C THR A 88 -1.82 16.78 19.88
N ASN A 89 -0.96 17.73 20.19
CA ASN A 89 0.47 17.64 19.86
C ASN A 89 1.11 16.35 20.41
N TYR A 90 0.70 15.92 21.61
CA TYR A 90 1.27 14.75 22.30
C TYR A 90 0.91 13.42 21.66
N ASN A 91 -0.25 13.30 21.01
CA ASN A 91 -0.73 12.03 20.45
C ASN A 91 -0.83 11.99 18.92
N SER A 92 -0.32 13.02 18.23
CA SER A 92 -0.34 13.11 16.78
C SER A 92 1.06 13.08 16.14
N ILE A 93 1.11 12.68 14.88
CA ILE A 93 2.24 12.87 13.97
C ILE A 93 1.82 13.91 12.94
N ASN A 94 2.55 15.03 12.85
CA ASN A 94 2.20 16.16 12.00
C ASN A 94 3.07 16.16 10.74
N ILE A 95 2.43 16.25 9.56
CA ILE A 95 3.06 16.25 8.23
C ILE A 95 2.67 17.53 7.50
N GLU A 96 3.68 18.35 7.18
CA GLU A 96 3.56 19.58 6.39
C GLU A 96 3.88 19.29 4.92
N MET A 97 2.97 19.65 4.03
CA MET A 97 3.16 19.58 2.59
C MET A 97 3.68 20.92 2.07
N CYS A 98 4.81 20.88 1.36
CA CYS A 98 5.38 22.06 0.73
C CYS A 98 4.60 22.48 -0.50
N SER A 99 4.62 23.78 -0.80
CA SER A 99 3.93 24.39 -1.92
C SER A 99 4.84 24.51 -3.15
N THR A 100 4.22 24.43 -4.32
CA THR A 100 4.83 24.78 -5.61
C THR A 100 3.90 25.75 -6.32
N LYS A 101 4.28 27.01 -6.46
CA LYS A 101 3.47 28.08 -7.07
C LYS A 101 2.05 28.17 -6.47
N GLY A 102 1.95 28.15 -5.14
CA GLY A 102 0.67 28.27 -4.41
C GLY A 102 -0.23 27.02 -4.44
N LYS A 103 0.27 25.87 -4.88
CA LYS A 103 -0.50 24.61 -4.97
C LYS A 103 0.36 23.45 -4.44
N ILE A 104 -0.28 22.32 -4.20
CA ILE A 104 0.42 21.05 -4.06
C ILE A 104 0.73 20.48 -5.44
N SER A 105 1.94 19.99 -5.65
CA SER A 105 2.27 19.19 -6.85
C SER A 105 1.80 17.75 -6.71
N ASP A 106 1.62 17.04 -7.83
CA ASP A 106 1.28 15.61 -7.81
C ASP A 106 2.36 14.78 -7.11
N LYS A 107 3.64 15.15 -7.25
CA LYS A 107 4.75 14.45 -6.59
C LYS A 107 4.74 14.64 -5.08
N THR A 108 4.53 15.87 -4.59
CA THR A 108 4.38 16.14 -3.15
C THR A 108 3.15 15.40 -2.59
N PHE A 109 2.03 15.39 -3.31
CA PHE A 109 0.85 14.62 -2.94
C PHE A 109 1.17 13.12 -2.80
N ASP A 110 1.77 12.51 -3.82
CA ASP A 110 2.11 11.09 -3.84
C ASP A 110 3.13 10.72 -2.75
N ASN A 111 4.13 11.57 -2.51
CA ASN A 111 5.11 11.39 -1.46
C ASN A 111 4.46 11.47 -0.07
N THR A 112 3.51 12.38 0.12
CA THR A 112 2.75 12.50 1.37
C THR A 112 1.86 11.28 1.62
N VAL A 113 1.16 10.80 0.59
CA VAL A 113 0.41 9.52 0.68
C VAL A 113 1.33 8.36 1.07
N ALA A 114 2.50 8.26 0.44
CA ALA A 114 3.45 7.18 0.70
C ALA A 114 4.03 7.24 2.12
N LEU A 115 4.40 8.43 2.61
CA LEU A 115 4.85 8.66 3.99
C LEU A 115 3.74 8.30 4.98
N THR A 116 2.53 8.82 4.76
CA THR A 116 1.37 8.59 5.64
C THR A 116 1.08 7.10 5.78
N LYS A 117 1.04 6.34 4.68
CA LYS A 117 0.88 4.87 4.71
C LYS A 117 1.97 4.16 5.53
N LYS A 118 3.22 4.60 5.39
CA LYS A 118 4.34 4.05 6.15
C LYS A 118 4.17 4.29 7.65
N LEU A 119 3.74 5.49 8.04
CA LEU A 119 3.47 5.85 9.43
C LEU A 119 2.24 5.14 9.98
N MET A 120 1.14 5.07 9.23
CA MET A 120 -0.05 4.28 9.58
C MET A 120 0.33 2.85 9.93
N LYS A 121 1.10 2.19 9.05
CA LYS A 121 1.57 0.81 9.29
C LYS A 121 2.49 0.70 10.51
N LYS A 122 3.41 1.65 10.69
CA LYS A 122 4.38 1.62 11.77
C LYS A 122 3.73 1.79 13.15
N TYR A 123 2.73 2.65 13.24
CA TYR A 123 2.09 3.03 14.52
C TYR A 123 0.69 2.43 14.71
N GLY A 124 0.21 1.60 13.79
CA GLY A 124 -1.13 1.00 13.86
C GLY A 124 -2.27 2.00 13.70
N ILE A 125 -2.04 3.14 13.02
CA ILE A 125 -3.02 4.22 12.88
C ILE A 125 -3.96 3.90 11.70
N PRO A 126 -5.27 3.76 11.92
CA PRO A 126 -6.21 3.49 10.83
C PRO A 126 -6.46 4.74 9.97
N VAL A 127 -6.96 4.55 8.74
CA VAL A 127 -7.28 5.66 7.81
C VAL A 127 -8.24 6.67 8.44
N SER A 128 -9.17 6.24 9.30
CA SER A 128 -10.12 7.13 10.00
C SER A 128 -9.45 8.14 10.92
N ARG A 129 -8.24 7.84 11.42
CA ARG A 129 -7.45 8.72 12.29
C ARG A 129 -6.33 9.47 11.53
N VAL A 130 -6.33 9.46 10.21
CA VAL A 130 -5.60 10.41 9.40
C VAL A 130 -6.53 11.58 9.12
N VAL A 131 -6.21 12.75 9.64
CA VAL A 131 -7.09 13.93 9.70
C VAL A 131 -6.35 15.17 9.20
N ARG A 132 -7.08 16.25 8.92
CA ARG A 132 -6.50 17.57 8.60
C ARG A 132 -6.38 18.40 9.89
N HIS A 133 -5.56 19.43 9.87
CA HIS A 133 -5.57 20.41 10.94
C HIS A 133 -6.97 21.04 11.10
N TYR A 134 -7.68 21.26 9.98
CA TYR A 134 -9.06 21.69 9.97
C TYR A 134 -9.98 20.82 10.83
N ASP A 135 -9.87 19.51 10.74
CA ASP A 135 -10.69 18.55 11.49
C ASP A 135 -10.42 18.60 13.01
N VAL A 136 -9.26 19.14 13.41
CA VAL A 136 -8.88 19.27 14.82
C VAL A 136 -9.40 20.58 15.42
N CYS A 137 -9.13 21.72 14.80
CA CYS A 137 -9.35 23.03 15.41
C CYS A 137 -9.97 24.09 14.49
N SER A 138 -10.58 23.69 13.37
CA SER A 138 -11.23 24.56 12.37
C SER A 138 -10.29 25.52 11.63
N LYS A 139 -8.96 25.42 11.79
CA LYS A 139 -8.02 26.16 10.96
C LYS A 139 -8.13 25.69 9.50
N ILE A 140 -8.28 26.60 8.54
CA ILE A 140 -8.27 26.27 7.11
C ILE A 140 -6.86 25.77 6.72
N CYS A 141 -6.61 24.49 6.96
CA CYS A 141 -5.34 23.81 6.72
C CYS A 141 -5.56 22.29 6.47
N PRO A 142 -5.12 21.78 5.31
CA PRO A 142 -4.48 22.47 4.17
C PRO A 142 -5.42 23.46 3.49
N GLY A 143 -4.91 24.66 3.12
CA GLY A 143 -5.70 25.77 2.60
C GLY A 143 -5.82 25.81 1.07
N TRP A 144 -5.37 24.79 0.35
CA TRP A 144 -5.55 24.73 -1.10
C TRP A 144 -6.96 24.24 -1.47
N THR A 145 -7.45 24.67 -2.64
CA THR A 145 -8.74 24.24 -3.17
C THR A 145 -8.88 22.71 -3.14
N GLY A 146 -10.05 22.23 -2.72
CA GLY A 146 -10.38 20.80 -2.66
C GLY A 146 -9.89 20.07 -1.41
N TRP A 147 -9.25 20.76 -0.45
CA TRP A 147 -8.87 20.18 0.83
C TRP A 147 -9.84 20.47 1.97
N VAL A 148 -10.42 21.66 2.00
CA VAL A 148 -11.38 22.13 3.03
C VAL A 148 -12.50 22.90 2.33
N GLY A 149 -13.71 22.92 2.90
CA GLY A 149 -14.89 23.64 2.39
C GLY A 149 -15.88 22.72 1.68
N ASP A 150 -16.74 23.30 0.83
CA ASP A 150 -17.88 22.59 0.22
C ASP A 150 -17.46 21.49 -0.76
N ASN A 151 -16.28 21.59 -1.33
CA ASN A 151 -15.76 20.63 -2.29
C ASN A 151 -14.42 20.02 -1.85
N GLU A 152 -14.47 18.96 -1.07
CA GLU A 152 -13.28 18.27 -0.53
C GLU A 152 -12.74 17.20 -1.50
N THR A 153 -12.69 17.48 -2.80
CA THR A 153 -12.29 16.48 -3.82
C THR A 153 -10.89 15.94 -3.63
N ILE A 154 -9.92 16.80 -3.29
CA ILE A 154 -8.54 16.40 -3.10
C ILE A 154 -8.38 15.64 -1.78
N TRP A 155 -9.05 16.08 -0.70
CA TRP A 155 -9.06 15.34 0.56
C TRP A 155 -9.69 13.96 0.42
N LYS A 156 -10.83 13.84 -0.26
CA LYS A 156 -11.46 12.54 -0.56
C LYS A 156 -10.55 11.64 -1.40
N LYS A 157 -9.86 12.21 -2.42
CA LYS A 157 -8.84 11.51 -3.20
C LYS A 157 -7.71 11.03 -2.30
N PHE A 158 -7.19 11.87 -1.40
CA PHE A 158 -6.11 11.53 -0.47
C PHE A 158 -6.52 10.36 0.45
N LYS A 159 -7.68 10.42 1.08
CA LYS A 159 -8.22 9.34 1.93
C LYS A 159 -8.41 8.03 1.14
N LYS A 160 -8.92 8.10 -0.08
CA LYS A 160 -9.07 6.95 -0.98
C LYS A 160 -7.71 6.33 -1.30
N GLU A 161 -6.69 7.14 -1.61
CA GLU A 161 -5.34 6.65 -1.89
C GLU A 161 -4.72 5.98 -0.65
N LEU A 162 -4.98 6.45 0.57
CA LEU A 162 -4.52 5.81 1.80
C LEU A 162 -5.09 4.40 1.99
N GLY A 163 -6.34 4.18 1.58
CA GLY A 163 -6.99 2.87 1.66
C GLY A 163 -6.50 1.84 0.65
N LYS A 164 -5.82 2.27 -0.41
CA LYS A 164 -5.30 1.37 -1.46
C LYS A 164 -4.00 0.71 -1.02
N ASP A 165 -3.83 -0.54 -1.39
CA ASP A 165 -2.59 -1.30 -1.17
C ASP A 165 -1.88 -1.51 -2.50
N TYR A 166 -0.71 -0.92 -2.66
CA TYR A 166 0.07 -1.06 -3.89
C TYR A 166 1.25 -2.00 -3.70
N VAL A 167 1.47 -2.84 -4.69
CA VAL A 167 2.62 -3.74 -4.78
C VAL A 167 3.32 -3.58 -6.14
N THR A 168 4.55 -4.03 -6.26
CA THR A 168 5.28 -4.01 -7.52
C THR A 168 5.55 -5.41 -8.03
N MET A 169 5.64 -5.57 -9.34
CA MET A 169 6.03 -6.83 -9.98
C MET A 169 7.52 -7.11 -9.73
N LYS A 170 7.86 -8.30 -9.22
CA LYS A 170 9.26 -8.78 -9.08
C LYS A 170 9.89 -9.11 -10.42
N LYS A 171 9.09 -9.69 -11.31
CA LYS A 171 9.46 -10.13 -12.65
C LYS A 171 8.34 -9.78 -13.60
N GLU A 172 8.63 -9.77 -14.88
CA GLU A 172 7.62 -9.69 -15.92
C GLU A 172 6.65 -10.87 -15.81
N TYR A 173 5.35 -10.60 -15.83
CA TYR A 173 4.31 -11.62 -15.80
C TYR A 173 2.98 -11.06 -16.32
N TYR A 174 1.98 -11.92 -16.41
CA TYR A 174 0.67 -11.58 -16.95
C TYR A 174 -0.38 -11.32 -15.88
N LEU A 175 -1.25 -10.34 -16.15
CA LEU A 175 -2.56 -10.21 -15.53
C LEU A 175 -3.54 -11.12 -16.28
N ARG A 176 -4.29 -11.94 -15.56
CA ARG A 176 -5.19 -12.95 -16.14
C ARG A 176 -6.60 -12.77 -15.63
N ARG A 177 -7.59 -13.29 -16.39
CA ARG A 177 -9.02 -13.19 -16.01
C ARG A 177 -9.36 -14.00 -14.77
N LYS A 178 -8.69 -15.13 -14.55
CA LYS A 178 -8.98 -16.08 -13.45
C LYS A 178 -7.72 -16.37 -12.62
N ALA A 179 -7.94 -16.76 -11.36
CA ALA A 179 -6.88 -17.10 -10.40
C ALA A 179 -6.29 -18.50 -10.63
N PHE A 180 -6.04 -18.90 -11.87
CA PHE A 180 -5.39 -20.16 -12.21
C PHE A 180 -4.64 -20.08 -13.54
N ILE A 181 -3.78 -21.06 -13.79
CA ILE A 181 -3.11 -21.26 -15.08
C ILE A 181 -3.68 -22.54 -15.68
N ASP A 182 -4.33 -22.41 -16.83
CA ASP A 182 -4.80 -23.55 -17.59
C ASP A 182 -3.89 -23.78 -18.82
N PRO A 183 -2.99 -24.76 -18.76
CA PRO A 183 -2.07 -25.03 -19.85
C PRO A 183 -2.68 -25.83 -20.99
N VAL A 184 -3.88 -26.41 -20.80
CA VAL A 184 -4.51 -27.33 -21.76
C VAL A 184 -5.62 -26.63 -22.54
N ALA A 185 -6.51 -25.93 -21.87
CA ALA A 185 -7.70 -25.35 -22.49
C ALA A 185 -7.52 -23.90 -22.94
N LYS A 186 -6.38 -23.26 -22.62
CA LYS A 186 -6.14 -21.83 -22.86
C LYS A 186 -7.29 -20.91 -22.40
N SER A 187 -8.10 -21.41 -21.45
CA SER A 187 -9.33 -20.73 -21.00
C SER A 187 -9.06 -19.48 -20.14
N ASN A 188 -7.81 -19.21 -19.85
CA ASN A 188 -7.37 -18.10 -19.03
C ASN A 188 -6.33 -17.25 -19.78
N GLU A 189 -6.72 -16.71 -20.91
CA GLU A 189 -5.88 -15.83 -21.71
C GLU A 189 -5.44 -14.62 -20.89
N PRO A 190 -4.22 -14.13 -21.09
CA PRO A 190 -3.74 -12.95 -20.43
C PRO A 190 -4.53 -11.71 -20.87
N ILE A 191 -4.83 -10.83 -19.91
CA ILE A 191 -5.45 -9.53 -20.17
C ILE A 191 -4.36 -8.56 -20.65
N VAL A 192 -3.25 -8.50 -19.89
CA VAL A 192 -2.12 -7.60 -20.18
C VAL A 192 -0.83 -8.17 -19.59
N LYS A 193 0.28 -7.87 -20.23
CA LYS A 193 1.62 -8.20 -19.76
C LYS A 193 2.15 -7.07 -18.87
N LEU A 194 2.57 -7.41 -17.66
CA LEU A 194 3.10 -6.49 -16.66
C LEU A 194 4.61 -6.63 -16.58
N ALA A 195 5.34 -5.56 -16.88
CA ALA A 195 6.79 -5.55 -16.78
C ALA A 195 7.29 -5.63 -15.33
N LYS A 196 8.55 -6.03 -15.13
CA LYS A 196 9.21 -5.95 -13.82
C LYS A 196 9.17 -4.50 -13.30
N GLY A 197 8.87 -4.33 -12.01
CA GLY A 197 8.74 -3.01 -11.38
C GLY A 197 7.37 -2.35 -11.55
N THR A 198 6.50 -2.84 -12.44
CA THR A 198 5.15 -2.30 -12.60
C THR A 198 4.42 -2.26 -11.25
N LYS A 199 3.89 -1.09 -10.89
CA LYS A 199 3.07 -0.87 -9.69
C LYS A 199 1.62 -1.25 -10.00
N VAL A 200 1.05 -2.13 -9.20
CA VAL A 200 -0.36 -2.55 -9.28
C VAL A 200 -1.06 -2.37 -7.94
N GLU A 201 -2.33 -2.03 -7.96
CA GLU A 201 -3.16 -1.99 -6.74
C GLU A 201 -3.56 -3.41 -6.36
N LEU A 202 -3.23 -3.84 -5.13
CA LEU A 202 -3.62 -5.13 -4.60
C LEU A 202 -5.04 -5.02 -4.04
N LEU A 203 -5.99 -5.72 -4.65
CA LEU A 203 -7.38 -5.72 -4.23
C LEU A 203 -7.68 -6.83 -3.22
N ALA A 204 -7.13 -8.02 -3.43
CA ALA A 204 -7.29 -9.15 -2.53
C ALA A 204 -6.21 -10.22 -2.76
N ASP A 205 -5.85 -10.95 -1.70
CA ASP A 205 -5.16 -12.24 -1.77
C ASP A 205 -6.22 -13.34 -1.75
N ASP A 206 -6.34 -14.11 -2.82
CA ASP A 206 -7.38 -15.15 -2.95
C ASP A 206 -7.09 -16.46 -2.17
N LYS A 207 -5.97 -16.47 -1.43
CA LYS A 207 -5.50 -17.60 -0.61
C LYS A 207 -5.12 -18.85 -1.39
N THR A 208 -5.05 -18.78 -2.72
CA THR A 208 -4.65 -19.90 -3.59
C THR A 208 -3.26 -19.73 -4.21
N GLY A 209 -2.57 -18.64 -3.86
CA GLY A 209 -1.27 -18.26 -4.45
C GLY A 209 -1.39 -17.22 -5.56
N PHE A 210 -2.60 -16.71 -5.77
CA PHE A 210 -2.89 -15.58 -6.64
C PHE A 210 -3.38 -14.38 -5.84
N SER A 211 -3.22 -13.20 -6.42
CA SER A 211 -3.86 -11.98 -5.94
C SER A 211 -4.68 -11.34 -7.05
N LYS A 212 -5.86 -10.86 -6.68
CA LYS A 212 -6.65 -9.96 -7.51
C LYS A 212 -6.00 -8.59 -7.44
N VAL A 213 -5.65 -8.04 -8.59
CA VAL A 213 -4.98 -6.75 -8.70
C VAL A 213 -5.65 -5.87 -9.76
N LYS A 214 -5.46 -4.55 -9.63
CA LYS A 214 -5.84 -3.57 -10.65
C LYS A 214 -4.60 -2.89 -11.21
N TYR A 215 -4.55 -2.80 -12.54
CA TYR A 215 -3.54 -2.06 -13.29
C TYR A 215 -4.24 -1.25 -14.39
N ASN A 216 -4.16 0.06 -14.31
CA ASN A 216 -4.98 0.99 -15.11
C ASN A 216 -6.46 0.59 -15.00
N ASP A 217 -7.16 0.39 -16.11
CA ASP A 217 -8.56 -0.02 -16.15
C ASP A 217 -8.76 -1.55 -16.11
N HIS A 218 -7.68 -2.31 -16.05
CA HIS A 218 -7.73 -3.77 -16.03
C HIS A 218 -7.75 -4.30 -14.60
N ILE A 219 -8.71 -5.18 -14.32
CA ILE A 219 -8.76 -5.96 -13.08
C ILE A 219 -8.60 -7.44 -13.43
N GLY A 220 -7.73 -8.11 -12.70
CA GLY A 220 -7.47 -9.53 -12.93
C GLY A 220 -6.61 -10.14 -11.83
N TYR A 221 -6.01 -11.28 -12.13
CA TYR A 221 -5.23 -12.07 -11.18
C TYR A 221 -3.79 -12.22 -11.65
N THR A 222 -2.85 -12.14 -10.71
CA THR A 222 -1.44 -12.44 -10.93
C THR A 222 -0.90 -13.32 -9.81
N LEU A 223 0.20 -14.03 -10.07
CA LEU A 223 0.82 -14.90 -9.07
C LEU A 223 1.43 -14.10 -7.92
N ASN A 224 1.16 -14.50 -6.69
CA ASN A 224 1.72 -13.90 -5.50
C ASN A 224 3.25 -13.96 -5.48
N SER A 225 3.85 -15.02 -6.01
CA SER A 225 5.30 -15.15 -6.18
C SER A 225 5.92 -14.11 -7.10
N MET A 226 5.13 -13.46 -7.94
CA MET A 226 5.56 -12.38 -8.85
C MET A 226 5.42 -10.98 -8.22
N LEU A 227 4.87 -10.88 -7.00
CA LEU A 227 4.65 -9.62 -6.30
C LEU A 227 5.70 -9.37 -5.22
N ASN A 228 6.17 -8.12 -5.07
CA ASN A 228 7.05 -7.68 -4.01
C ASN A 228 6.26 -7.37 -2.74
N LYS A 229 5.66 -8.40 -2.13
CA LYS A 229 4.98 -8.29 -0.84
C LYS A 229 5.16 -9.56 -0.03
N LYS A 230 5.56 -9.42 1.23
CA LYS A 230 5.60 -10.51 2.20
C LYS A 230 4.19 -10.79 2.74
N GLY A 231 3.94 -12.02 3.16
CA GLY A 231 2.68 -12.42 3.81
C GLY A 231 1.51 -12.67 2.87
N LEU A 232 1.72 -12.61 1.54
CA LEU A 232 0.74 -13.14 0.60
C LEU A 232 0.73 -14.66 0.67
N SER A 233 -0.45 -15.25 0.41
CA SER A 233 -0.61 -16.70 0.38
C SER A 233 0.36 -17.33 -0.62
N THR A 234 0.86 -18.48 -0.26
CA THR A 234 1.58 -19.36 -1.19
C THR A 234 0.60 -20.36 -1.75
N TYR A 235 1.00 -21.06 -2.80
CA TYR A 235 0.21 -22.17 -3.30
C TYR A 235 -0.13 -23.16 -2.19
N LEU A 236 -1.39 -23.56 -2.10
CA LEU A 236 -1.81 -24.63 -1.22
C LEU A 236 -1.03 -25.90 -1.56
N THR A 237 -0.48 -26.55 -0.56
CA THR A 237 0.05 -27.89 -0.72
C THR A 237 -0.99 -28.89 -0.25
N LYS A 238 -1.21 -29.96 -1.03
CA LYS A 238 -2.11 -31.04 -0.69
C LYS A 238 -1.39 -32.37 -0.82
N ILE A 239 -1.64 -33.27 0.12
CA ILE A 239 -1.22 -34.66 0.02
C ILE A 239 -2.36 -35.42 -0.66
N PHE A 240 -2.06 -36.00 -1.80
CA PHE A 240 -2.98 -36.90 -2.49
C PHE A 240 -2.67 -38.35 -2.05
N PRO A 241 -3.68 -39.12 -1.63
CA PRO A 241 -3.48 -40.49 -1.11
C PRO A 241 -3.02 -41.47 -2.21
N LYS A 242 -2.53 -42.63 -1.79
CA LYS A 242 -2.39 -43.79 -2.67
C LYS A 242 -3.75 -44.07 -3.36
N GLY A 243 -3.74 -44.44 -4.63
CA GLY A 243 -4.95 -44.62 -5.41
C GLY A 243 -5.44 -43.41 -6.19
N SER A 244 -4.97 -42.19 -5.86
CA SER A 244 -5.34 -40.99 -6.64
C SER A 244 -4.93 -41.11 -8.09
N LYS A 245 -5.86 -40.84 -9.02
CA LYS A 245 -5.56 -40.80 -10.46
C LYS A 245 -4.87 -39.51 -10.84
N TYR A 246 -3.82 -39.56 -11.66
CA TYR A 246 -3.15 -38.38 -12.16
C TYR A 246 -2.81 -38.46 -13.64
N HIS A 247 -2.84 -37.30 -14.28
CA HIS A 247 -2.48 -37.11 -15.68
C HIS A 247 -1.29 -36.13 -15.75
N ARG A 248 -0.16 -36.56 -16.28
CA ARG A 248 1.00 -35.71 -16.47
C ARG A 248 0.86 -34.85 -17.73
N ILE A 249 1.15 -33.57 -17.59
CA ILE A 249 1.05 -32.58 -18.65
C ILE A 249 2.46 -32.27 -19.17
N VAL A 250 2.67 -32.38 -20.48
CA VAL A 250 3.91 -32.03 -21.16
C VAL A 250 3.56 -31.17 -22.39
N LYS A 251 4.17 -29.98 -22.48
CA LYS A 251 3.89 -28.98 -23.52
C LYS A 251 2.38 -28.74 -23.72
N GLY A 252 1.64 -28.59 -22.63
CA GLY A 252 0.20 -28.33 -22.64
C GLY A 252 -0.70 -29.52 -23.00
N LYS A 253 -0.14 -30.70 -23.26
CA LYS A 253 -0.91 -31.92 -23.62
C LYS A 253 -0.75 -32.97 -22.53
N ILE A 254 -1.81 -33.76 -22.30
CA ILE A 254 -1.73 -34.94 -21.45
C ILE A 254 -0.93 -36.02 -22.18
N LYS A 255 0.15 -36.47 -21.54
CA LYS A 255 1.03 -37.51 -22.12
C LYS A 255 0.75 -38.89 -21.57
N TYR A 256 0.39 -39.01 -20.31
CA TYR A 256 0.03 -40.28 -19.71
C TYR A 256 -0.80 -40.10 -18.45
N SER A 257 -1.51 -41.14 -18.09
CA SER A 257 -2.35 -41.26 -16.91
C SER A 257 -1.88 -42.45 -16.09
N LYS A 258 -1.78 -42.25 -14.79
CA LYS A 258 -1.40 -43.31 -13.83
C LYS A 258 -2.16 -43.14 -12.52
N THR A 259 -2.13 -44.21 -11.72
CA THR A 259 -2.60 -44.21 -10.34
C THR A 259 -1.40 -44.07 -9.41
N MET A 260 -1.53 -43.32 -8.33
CA MET A 260 -0.45 -43.16 -7.36
C MET A 260 -0.24 -44.44 -6.54
N ASP A 261 0.98 -44.94 -6.55
CA ASP A 261 1.44 -46.10 -5.77
C ASP A 261 1.55 -45.82 -4.27
N LYS A 262 1.73 -44.54 -3.91
CA LYS A 262 1.83 -44.04 -2.53
C LYS A 262 1.32 -42.62 -2.41
N ALA A 263 1.04 -42.16 -1.21
CA ALA A 263 0.66 -40.78 -0.96
C ALA A 263 1.80 -39.82 -1.35
N ARG A 264 1.44 -38.69 -2.00
CA ARG A 264 2.42 -37.71 -2.49
C ARG A 264 1.94 -36.29 -2.27
N LYS A 265 2.84 -35.40 -1.84
CA LYS A 265 2.59 -33.97 -1.66
C LYS A 265 2.79 -33.21 -2.97
N PHE A 266 1.84 -32.38 -3.33
CA PHE A 266 1.88 -31.49 -4.48
C PHE A 266 1.58 -30.06 -4.08
N THR A 267 2.11 -29.12 -4.85
CA THR A 267 1.65 -27.73 -4.81
C THR A 267 0.39 -27.62 -5.67
N VAL A 268 -0.72 -27.31 -5.07
CA VAL A 268 -2.00 -27.11 -5.80
C VAL A 268 -2.00 -25.72 -6.42
N ILE A 269 -2.31 -25.65 -7.71
CA ILE A 269 -2.40 -24.41 -8.48
C ILE A 269 -3.86 -23.98 -8.62
N SER A 270 -4.75 -24.93 -8.93
CA SER A 270 -6.18 -24.69 -9.03
C SER A 270 -6.99 -25.98 -8.86
N TYR A 271 -8.28 -25.80 -8.66
CA TYR A 271 -9.28 -26.87 -8.71
C TYR A 271 -10.19 -26.64 -9.91
N THR A 272 -10.48 -27.68 -10.67
CA THR A 272 -11.27 -27.59 -11.90
C THR A 272 -12.74 -27.85 -11.61
N GLU A 273 -13.57 -26.84 -11.72
CA GLU A 273 -14.99 -26.89 -11.38
C GLU A 273 -15.90 -27.31 -12.56
N SER A 274 -15.38 -27.26 -13.79
CA SER A 274 -16.15 -27.56 -15.00
C SER A 274 -15.34 -28.25 -16.10
N GLY A 275 -15.99 -28.74 -17.13
CA GLY A 275 -15.35 -29.33 -18.31
C GLY A 275 -14.82 -30.77 -18.07
N LYS A 276 -14.01 -31.25 -18.99
CA LYS A 276 -13.46 -32.63 -19.02
C LYS A 276 -12.75 -33.06 -17.73
N TYR A 277 -12.13 -32.11 -17.03
CA TYR A 277 -11.37 -32.34 -15.81
C TYR A 277 -12.08 -31.82 -14.54
N LYS A 278 -13.41 -31.73 -14.56
CA LYS A 278 -14.19 -31.40 -13.37
C LYS A 278 -13.82 -32.34 -12.21
N GLY A 279 -13.55 -31.78 -11.05
CA GLY A 279 -13.14 -32.52 -9.86
C GLY A 279 -11.64 -32.82 -9.77
N TYR A 280 -10.85 -32.37 -10.73
CA TYR A 280 -9.41 -32.54 -10.71
C TYR A 280 -8.72 -31.31 -10.12
N TYR A 281 -7.61 -31.55 -9.40
CA TYR A 281 -6.67 -30.52 -8.99
C TYR A 281 -5.59 -30.36 -10.06
N TYR A 282 -5.38 -29.14 -10.53
CA TYR A 282 -4.18 -28.80 -11.28
C TYR A 282 -3.06 -28.53 -10.28
N ALA A 283 -1.98 -29.29 -10.36
CA ALA A 283 -0.95 -29.29 -9.35
C ALA A 283 0.46 -29.44 -9.94
N ARG A 284 1.48 -29.07 -9.18
CA ARG A 284 2.89 -29.16 -9.58
C ARG A 284 3.69 -29.96 -8.55
N ARG A 285 4.62 -30.77 -9.06
CA ARG A 285 5.62 -31.48 -8.23
C ARG A 285 6.89 -31.69 -9.05
N ASN A 286 8.06 -31.37 -8.46
CA ASN A 286 9.39 -31.56 -9.07
C ASN A 286 9.48 -31.01 -10.51
N GLY A 287 9.00 -29.78 -10.71
CA GLY A 287 9.04 -29.11 -12.04
C GLY A 287 7.94 -29.55 -13.04
N TRP A 288 7.18 -30.57 -12.74
CA TRP A 288 6.16 -31.11 -13.62
C TRP A 288 4.74 -30.73 -13.20
N TYR A 289 3.83 -30.63 -14.17
CA TYR A 289 2.43 -30.30 -13.98
C TYR A 289 1.53 -31.53 -14.14
N TYR A 290 0.47 -31.57 -13.37
CA TYR A 290 -0.45 -32.71 -13.27
C TYR A 290 -1.88 -32.23 -13.10
N PHE A 291 -2.83 -33.01 -13.70
CA PHE A 291 -4.21 -33.05 -13.23
C PHE A 291 -4.37 -34.26 -12.31
N ILE A 292 -4.88 -34.04 -11.09
CA ILE A 292 -4.98 -35.09 -10.06
C ILE A 292 -6.41 -35.16 -9.57
N LYS A 293 -7.01 -36.34 -9.64
CA LYS A 293 -8.27 -36.67 -9.00
C LYS A 293 -7.94 -37.48 -7.74
N PRO A 294 -8.39 -37.01 -6.56
CA PRO A 294 -8.20 -37.74 -5.30
C PRO A 294 -8.81 -39.13 -5.33
#